data_218f4cf5d7e8ed90c3808d0f9d23a302
#
_entry.id   218f4cf5d7e8ed90c3808d0f9d23a302
#
_cell.length_a   1.000
_cell.length_b   1.000
_cell.length_c   1.000
_cell.angle_alpha   90.00
_cell.angle_beta   90.00
_cell.angle_gamma   90.00
#
_symmetry.space_group_name_H-M   'P 1'
#
loop_
_entity.id
_entity.type
_entity.pdbx_description
1 polymer ?
#
loop_
_entity_poly.entity_id
_entity_poly.type
_entity_poly.pdbx_seq_one_letter_code
_entity_poly.pdbx_strand_id
1 'polypeptide(L)'
;MLSTSLKLSMGTLIMVLLLQPCYCQVKSTSPNPFTDKDMVSWDYSSKVIGEDYTIYVHFPPGYDTTKTKYPVLYMTDGDWNMTVAMNCFNMLRQDYETTEALIIGIGYGSRPNKRNRDLDPKTGGPNFLSFIEQEVIPFVQSKYRVNDNKALYGYSFGGMFTTMVLFQHPGLFNMVFIGAPGNNGRELIPSAQKYFASNKDLNCKVFAGVGSYEHETAQNIELFKSFMEKQNCKSLEIATAITPNAGHGAALAQVMQNAIAFAYCKKHKVTPIPAKELEQYTGDYAMTDNARDKFKLYLEGNKLYFKQNDELPIEFAPYAKDSFFMQENERADITFKTAGGKMYMLFSFPNEKPTRLDKTK
;
A
#
# COMPACT_ATOMS: atom_id res chain seq x y z
N MET A 1 -30.77 36.93 -90.38
CA MET A 1 -29.33 36.68 -90.35
C MET A 1 -28.99 36.27 -88.97
N LEU A 2 -28.39 35.16 -88.80
CA LEU A 2 -28.21 34.26 -87.69
C LEU A 2 -27.83 34.89 -86.41
N SER A 3 -28.63 34.62 -85.32
CA SER A 3 -28.30 34.82 -83.92
C SER A 3 -28.00 33.43 -83.33
N THR A 4 -26.81 33.23 -82.86
CA THR A 4 -26.38 32.01 -82.19
C THR A 4 -26.48 32.25 -80.68
N SER A 5 -27.42 31.59 -80.04
CA SER A 5 -27.59 31.58 -78.60
C SER A 5 -26.62 30.62 -77.92
N LEU A 6 -25.77 31.11 -77.06
CA LEU A 6 -24.83 30.33 -76.24
C LEU A 6 -25.56 29.78 -74.97
N LYS A 7 -25.78 28.48 -74.95
CA LYS A 7 -26.30 27.79 -73.79
C LYS A 7 -25.18 27.54 -72.82
N LEU A 8 -25.23 28.18 -71.69
CA LEU A 8 -24.33 27.91 -70.54
C LEU A 8 -24.83 26.64 -69.78
N SER A 9 -24.06 25.60 -69.91
CA SER A 9 -24.30 24.36 -69.13
C SER A 9 -23.71 24.52 -67.74
N MET A 10 -24.61 24.51 -66.69
CA MET A 10 -24.28 24.54 -65.31
C MET A 10 -23.83 23.14 -64.90
N GLY A 11 -22.53 22.90 -64.86
CA GLY A 11 -21.94 21.67 -64.38
C GLY A 11 -22.00 21.62 -62.85
N THR A 12 -22.81 20.74 -62.31
CA THR A 12 -22.88 20.45 -60.88
C THR A 12 -21.61 19.72 -60.45
N LEU A 13 -20.71 20.43 -59.75
CA LEU A 13 -19.51 19.85 -59.16
C LEU A 13 -19.94 19.04 -57.91
N ILE A 14 -20.09 17.73 -58.08
CA ILE A 14 -20.29 16.80 -56.95
C ILE A 14 -18.95 16.64 -56.27
N MET A 15 -18.79 17.33 -55.14
CA MET A 15 -17.66 17.15 -54.21
C MET A 15 -17.86 15.82 -53.47
N VAL A 16 -17.26 14.76 -53.98
CA VAL A 16 -17.19 13.47 -53.26
C VAL A 16 -16.21 13.64 -52.13
N LEU A 17 -16.73 13.89 -50.92
CA LEU A 17 -15.96 13.77 -49.68
C LEU A 17 -15.58 12.28 -49.53
N LEU A 18 -14.36 11.95 -49.90
CA LEU A 18 -13.74 10.69 -49.51
C LEU A 18 -13.53 10.72 -48.01
N LEU A 19 -14.50 10.21 -47.23
CA LEU A 19 -14.30 9.78 -45.86
C LEU A 19 -13.26 8.67 -45.89
N GLN A 20 -11.99 9.04 -45.75
CA GLN A 20 -10.97 8.05 -45.47
C GLN A 20 -11.28 7.45 -44.08
N PRO A 21 -11.58 6.16 -43.97
CA PRO A 21 -11.69 5.53 -42.67
C PRO A 21 -10.34 5.68 -42.01
N CYS A 22 -10.34 6.33 -40.83
CA CYS A 22 -9.17 6.40 -39.98
C CYS A 22 -8.94 4.96 -39.45
N TYR A 23 -8.19 4.17 -40.19
CA TYR A 23 -7.72 2.87 -39.74
C TYR A 23 -6.71 3.16 -38.65
N CYS A 24 -7.17 2.96 -37.41
CA CYS A 24 -6.26 2.81 -36.27
C CYS A 24 -5.34 1.62 -36.61
N GLN A 25 -4.12 1.91 -37.04
CA GLN A 25 -3.16 0.86 -37.42
C GLN A 25 -2.69 0.21 -36.10
N VAL A 26 -3.31 -0.91 -35.75
CA VAL A 26 -2.79 -1.81 -34.72
C VAL A 26 -1.46 -2.35 -35.26
N LYS A 27 -0.35 -1.98 -34.62
CA LYS A 27 1.01 -2.34 -35.06
C LYS A 27 1.37 -3.81 -34.81
N SER A 28 0.52 -4.55 -34.07
CA SER A 28 0.74 -5.97 -33.72
C SER A 28 -0.35 -6.85 -34.35
N THR A 29 0.03 -7.96 -34.93
CA THR A 29 -0.89 -8.97 -35.48
C THR A 29 -1.50 -9.87 -34.39
N SER A 30 -1.00 -9.80 -33.17
CA SER A 30 -1.52 -10.49 -31.98
C SER A 30 -1.46 -9.54 -30.78
N PRO A 31 -2.37 -9.66 -29.79
CA PRO A 31 -2.28 -8.88 -28.58
C PRO A 31 -0.98 -9.21 -27.83
N ASN A 32 -0.30 -8.21 -27.30
CA ASN A 32 0.81 -8.43 -26.41
C ASN A 32 0.27 -8.95 -25.08
N PRO A 33 0.85 -10.02 -24.48
CA PRO A 33 0.46 -10.45 -23.16
C PRO A 33 0.74 -9.32 -22.16
N PHE A 34 -0.25 -9.03 -21.31
CA PHE A 34 -0.05 -8.13 -20.19
C PHE A 34 0.73 -8.88 -19.11
N THR A 35 2.04 -8.66 -19.06
CA THR A 35 2.93 -9.25 -18.05
C THR A 35 3.55 -8.13 -17.22
N ASP A 36 3.57 -8.31 -15.91
CA ASP A 36 4.37 -7.46 -15.05
C ASP A 36 5.84 -7.88 -15.21
N LYS A 37 6.68 -6.94 -15.64
CA LYS A 37 8.12 -7.18 -15.88
C LYS A 37 8.90 -7.45 -14.59
N ASP A 38 8.37 -6.99 -13.47
CA ASP A 38 8.99 -7.09 -12.16
C ASP A 38 8.46 -8.31 -11.37
N MET A 39 7.78 -9.25 -12.04
CA MET A 39 7.26 -10.48 -11.44
C MET A 39 7.78 -11.73 -12.15
N VAL A 40 8.16 -12.72 -11.35
CA VAL A 40 8.48 -14.08 -11.82
C VAL A 40 7.70 -15.12 -11.02
N SER A 41 7.57 -16.32 -11.57
CA SER A 41 6.99 -17.46 -10.86
C SER A 41 7.88 -18.69 -10.94
N TRP A 42 7.80 -19.53 -9.94
CA TRP A 42 8.51 -20.80 -9.84
C TRP A 42 7.52 -21.92 -9.58
N ASP A 43 7.61 -23.00 -10.38
CA ASP A 43 6.99 -24.25 -10.01
C ASP A 43 7.83 -24.92 -8.93
N TYR A 44 7.22 -25.24 -7.81
CA TYR A 44 7.89 -25.75 -6.63
C TYR A 44 7.25 -27.04 -6.12
N SER A 45 8.01 -28.13 -6.10
CA SER A 45 7.56 -29.41 -5.52
C SER A 45 7.99 -29.50 -4.06
N SER A 46 7.02 -29.43 -3.16
CA SER A 46 7.26 -29.56 -1.72
C SER A 46 7.54 -31.00 -1.32
N LYS A 47 8.65 -31.21 -0.63
CA LYS A 47 8.97 -32.50 -0.01
C LYS A 47 8.22 -32.69 1.30
N VAL A 48 7.94 -31.62 2.02
CA VAL A 48 7.21 -31.62 3.30
C VAL A 48 5.77 -32.06 3.10
N ILE A 49 5.11 -31.55 2.04
CA ILE A 49 3.69 -31.86 1.78
C ILE A 49 3.54 -32.98 0.75
N GLY A 50 4.50 -33.12 -0.18
CA GLY A 50 4.39 -34.03 -1.32
C GLY A 50 3.50 -33.52 -2.44
N GLU A 51 3.38 -32.19 -2.58
CA GLU A 51 2.50 -31.52 -3.52
C GLU A 51 3.24 -30.38 -4.25
N ASP A 52 2.73 -30.00 -5.40
CA ASP A 52 3.29 -28.91 -6.21
C ASP A 52 2.57 -27.59 -5.94
N TYR A 53 3.35 -26.52 -5.83
CA TYR A 53 2.91 -25.15 -5.63
C TYR A 53 3.51 -24.24 -6.69
N THR A 54 2.94 -23.04 -6.81
CA THR A 54 3.55 -21.92 -7.54
C THR A 54 4.00 -20.87 -6.56
N ILE A 55 5.27 -20.52 -6.59
CA ILE A 55 5.84 -19.41 -5.81
C ILE A 55 5.98 -18.22 -6.71
N TYR A 56 5.18 -17.20 -6.48
CA TYR A 56 5.24 -15.91 -7.16
C TYR A 56 6.20 -14.99 -6.43
N VAL A 57 6.99 -14.24 -7.17
CA VAL A 57 7.96 -13.27 -6.61
C VAL A 57 7.79 -11.96 -7.36
N HIS A 58 7.49 -10.89 -6.65
CA HIS A 58 7.51 -9.54 -7.21
C HIS A 58 8.64 -8.74 -6.59
N PHE A 59 9.41 -8.07 -7.44
CA PHE A 59 10.56 -7.25 -7.06
C PHE A 59 10.15 -5.81 -6.83
N PRO A 60 10.70 -5.15 -5.79
CA PRO A 60 10.48 -3.73 -5.60
C PRO A 60 11.18 -2.91 -6.69
N PRO A 61 10.75 -1.66 -6.94
CA PRO A 61 11.43 -0.77 -7.86
C PRO A 61 12.93 -0.64 -7.57
N GLY A 62 13.73 -0.71 -8.62
CA GLY A 62 15.19 -0.58 -8.50
C GLY A 62 15.91 -1.80 -7.92
N TYR A 63 15.24 -2.94 -7.78
CA TYR A 63 15.87 -4.16 -7.25
C TYR A 63 17.19 -4.49 -7.96
N ASP A 64 17.23 -4.47 -9.30
CA ASP A 64 18.43 -4.84 -10.08
C ASP A 64 19.56 -3.82 -9.98
N THR A 65 19.27 -2.59 -9.61
CA THR A 65 20.26 -1.48 -9.57
C THR A 65 20.89 -1.26 -8.20
N THR A 66 20.40 -1.94 -7.16
CA THR A 66 20.88 -1.80 -5.78
C THR A 66 21.47 -3.10 -5.22
N LYS A 67 22.24 -2.99 -4.14
CA LYS A 67 22.71 -4.13 -3.33
C LYS A 67 21.91 -4.28 -2.03
N THR A 68 20.84 -3.54 -1.88
CA THR A 68 20.01 -3.52 -0.69
C THR A 68 19.39 -4.89 -0.43
N LYS A 69 19.31 -5.28 0.84
CA LYS A 69 18.54 -6.43 1.30
C LYS A 69 17.15 -5.94 1.76
N TYR A 70 16.12 -6.53 1.22
CA TYR A 70 14.73 -6.11 1.42
C TYR A 70 14.00 -6.96 2.46
N PRO A 71 13.07 -6.40 3.22
CA PRO A 71 12.08 -7.19 3.95
C PRO A 71 11.21 -7.98 2.98
N VAL A 72 10.55 -9.02 3.48
CA VAL A 72 9.71 -9.91 2.65
C VAL A 72 8.28 -9.94 3.17
N LEU A 73 7.33 -9.69 2.28
CA LEU A 73 5.92 -9.95 2.52
C LEU A 73 5.54 -11.31 1.91
N TYR A 74 5.40 -12.32 2.74
CA TYR A 74 4.83 -13.62 2.33
C TYR A 74 3.30 -13.54 2.38
N MET A 75 2.64 -14.19 1.43
CA MET A 75 1.18 -14.25 1.42
C MET A 75 0.63 -15.58 0.93
N THR A 76 -0.45 -16.00 1.54
CA THR A 76 -1.27 -17.10 1.04
C THR A 76 -2.08 -16.64 -0.17
N ASP A 77 -2.63 -17.59 -0.91
CA ASP A 77 -3.50 -17.30 -2.05
C ASP A 77 -2.81 -16.40 -3.09
N GLY A 78 -1.53 -16.68 -3.40
CA GLY A 78 -0.71 -15.90 -4.32
C GLY A 78 -1.32 -15.71 -5.70
N ASP A 79 -2.15 -16.66 -6.14
CA ASP A 79 -2.78 -16.64 -7.47
C ASP A 79 -3.62 -15.37 -7.72
N TRP A 80 -4.15 -14.72 -6.67
CA TRP A 80 -4.90 -13.45 -6.77
C TRP A 80 -4.42 -12.34 -5.86
N ASN A 81 -3.83 -12.66 -4.70
CA ASN A 81 -3.38 -11.64 -3.74
C ASN A 81 -2.15 -10.86 -4.25
N MET A 82 -1.32 -11.46 -5.11
CA MET A 82 -0.12 -10.80 -5.66
C MET A 82 -0.45 -9.48 -6.34
N THR A 83 -1.39 -9.50 -7.29
CA THR A 83 -1.80 -8.29 -8.05
C THR A 83 -2.35 -7.20 -7.14
N VAL A 84 -3.10 -7.58 -6.10
CA VAL A 84 -3.64 -6.62 -5.13
C VAL A 84 -2.51 -6.00 -4.32
N ALA A 85 -1.58 -6.80 -3.79
CA ALA A 85 -0.46 -6.30 -2.99
C ALA A 85 0.46 -5.36 -3.78
N MET A 86 0.81 -5.74 -5.02
CA MET A 86 1.61 -4.91 -5.93
C MET A 86 0.97 -3.54 -6.14
N ASN A 87 -0.34 -3.51 -6.44
CA ASN A 87 -1.08 -2.26 -6.63
C ASN A 87 -1.17 -1.45 -5.33
N CYS A 88 -1.37 -2.08 -4.18
CA CYS A 88 -1.36 -1.39 -2.89
C CYS A 88 -0.01 -0.69 -2.64
N PHE A 89 1.12 -1.37 -2.85
CA PHE A 89 2.43 -0.72 -2.75
C PHE A 89 2.58 0.44 -3.73
N ASN A 90 2.14 0.27 -4.99
CA ASN A 90 2.21 1.33 -6.00
C ASN A 90 1.41 2.58 -5.61
N MET A 91 0.20 2.40 -5.06
CA MET A 91 -0.62 3.52 -4.60
C MET A 91 -0.01 4.19 -3.36
N LEU A 92 0.42 3.41 -2.38
CA LEU A 92 1.00 3.94 -1.13
C LEU A 92 2.28 4.74 -1.37
N ARG A 93 3.09 4.40 -2.37
CA ARG A 93 4.27 5.20 -2.74
C ARG A 93 3.95 6.60 -3.22
N GLN A 94 2.71 6.86 -3.65
CA GLN A 94 2.31 8.22 -4.06
C GLN A 94 2.18 9.14 -2.84
N ASP A 95 1.69 8.60 -1.71
CA ASP A 95 1.29 9.39 -0.55
C ASP A 95 2.28 9.27 0.63
N TYR A 96 3.09 8.19 0.67
CA TYR A 96 3.97 7.88 1.81
C TYR A 96 5.41 7.59 1.39
N GLU A 97 6.36 7.89 2.27
CA GLU A 97 7.68 7.28 2.23
C GLU A 97 7.52 5.79 2.61
N THR A 98 7.69 4.91 1.62
CA THR A 98 7.40 3.48 1.77
C THR A 98 8.68 2.67 1.82
N THR A 99 8.81 1.81 2.84
CA THR A 99 9.86 0.79 2.88
C THR A 99 9.54 -0.28 1.84
N GLU A 100 10.39 -0.43 0.86
CA GLU A 100 10.24 -1.41 -0.21
C GLU A 100 10.44 -2.84 0.29
N ALA A 101 9.65 -3.78 -0.25
CA ALA A 101 9.69 -5.19 0.11
C ALA A 101 9.62 -6.11 -1.13
N LEU A 102 10.25 -7.28 -1.04
CA LEU A 102 9.89 -8.37 -1.94
C LEU A 102 8.51 -8.92 -1.52
N ILE A 103 7.68 -9.23 -2.51
CA ILE A 103 6.39 -9.87 -2.26
C ILE A 103 6.46 -11.30 -2.76
N ILE A 104 6.17 -12.25 -1.87
CA ILE A 104 6.19 -13.69 -2.15
C ILE A 104 4.77 -14.24 -2.00
N GLY A 105 4.16 -14.62 -3.10
CA GLY A 105 2.86 -15.27 -3.10
C GLY A 105 3.00 -16.78 -3.21
N ILE A 106 2.30 -17.51 -2.36
CA ILE A 106 2.22 -18.96 -2.41
C ILE A 106 0.84 -19.34 -2.95
N GLY A 107 0.81 -20.00 -4.10
CA GLY A 107 -0.41 -20.35 -4.81
C GLY A 107 -0.33 -21.71 -5.48
N TYR A 108 -1.30 -22.00 -6.32
CA TYR A 108 -1.45 -23.27 -7.00
C TYR A 108 -1.22 -23.19 -8.51
N GLY A 109 -1.19 -21.95 -9.08
CA GLY A 109 -1.08 -21.72 -10.51
C GLY A 109 -2.27 -22.34 -11.26
N SER A 110 -1.98 -23.12 -12.30
CA SER A 110 -3.00 -23.87 -13.06
C SER A 110 -3.43 -25.20 -12.41
N ARG A 111 -2.87 -25.55 -11.25
CA ARG A 111 -3.15 -26.80 -10.56
C ARG A 111 -4.45 -26.71 -9.74
N PRO A 112 -5.06 -27.87 -9.36
CA PRO A 112 -6.21 -27.87 -8.47
C PRO A 112 -5.91 -27.11 -7.17
N ASN A 113 -6.75 -26.14 -6.84
CA ASN A 113 -6.62 -25.34 -5.64
C ASN A 113 -6.96 -26.16 -4.39
N LYS A 114 -6.01 -26.29 -3.46
CA LYS A 114 -6.14 -27.04 -2.21
C LYS A 114 -6.16 -26.15 -0.97
N ARG A 115 -6.43 -24.84 -1.14
CA ARG A 115 -6.37 -23.85 -0.07
C ARG A 115 -7.20 -24.20 1.18
N ASN A 116 -8.36 -24.82 0.99
CA ASN A 116 -9.22 -25.19 2.12
C ASN A 116 -8.56 -26.25 3.02
N ARG A 117 -7.74 -27.16 2.45
CA ARG A 117 -6.92 -28.08 3.21
C ARG A 117 -5.74 -27.35 3.86
N ASP A 118 -4.96 -26.64 3.04
CA ASP A 118 -3.66 -26.09 3.44
C ASP A 118 -3.77 -24.90 4.42
N LEU A 119 -4.88 -24.17 4.39
CA LEU A 119 -5.07 -23.03 5.28
C LEU A 119 -5.96 -23.33 6.50
N ASP A 120 -6.49 -24.54 6.62
CA ASP A 120 -7.26 -24.93 7.79
C ASP A 120 -6.31 -25.22 8.98
N PRO A 121 -6.39 -24.43 10.07
CA PRO A 121 -5.53 -24.61 11.25
C PRO A 121 -5.64 -25.97 11.93
N LYS A 122 -6.74 -26.70 11.70
CA LYS A 122 -7.05 -27.98 12.35
C LYS A 122 -6.59 -29.20 11.55
N THR A 123 -6.32 -29.02 10.27
CA THR A 123 -5.97 -30.13 9.36
C THR A 123 -4.62 -29.90 8.67
N GLY A 124 -4.59 -29.25 7.52
CA GLY A 124 -3.39 -29.07 6.71
C GLY A 124 -2.51 -27.88 7.09
N GLY A 125 -3.04 -26.92 7.84
CA GLY A 125 -2.34 -25.68 8.20
C GLY A 125 -0.96 -25.90 8.86
N PRO A 126 -0.81 -26.80 9.82
CA PRO A 126 0.51 -27.09 10.40
C PRO A 126 1.52 -27.62 9.38
N ASN A 127 1.10 -28.48 8.44
CA ASN A 127 1.98 -28.96 7.38
C ASN A 127 2.33 -27.87 6.37
N PHE A 128 1.35 -27.02 6.03
CA PHE A 128 1.58 -25.88 5.15
C PHE A 128 2.52 -24.84 5.78
N LEU A 129 2.43 -24.63 7.08
CA LEU A 129 3.39 -23.80 7.81
C LEU A 129 4.79 -24.42 7.78
N SER A 130 4.91 -25.74 8.00
CA SER A 130 6.19 -26.45 7.91
C SER A 130 6.81 -26.32 6.51
N PHE A 131 6.01 -26.37 5.45
CA PHE A 131 6.45 -26.09 4.08
C PHE A 131 6.98 -24.66 3.93
N ILE A 132 6.26 -23.66 4.45
CA ILE A 132 6.71 -22.27 4.40
C ILE A 132 8.03 -22.11 5.14
N GLU A 133 8.13 -22.62 6.36
CA GLU A 133 9.29 -22.46 7.22
C GLU A 133 10.52 -23.20 6.71
N GLN A 134 10.36 -24.46 6.30
CA GLN A 134 11.48 -25.33 5.98
C GLN A 134 11.91 -25.27 4.51
N GLU A 135 11.02 -24.84 3.62
CA GLU A 135 11.28 -24.86 2.19
C GLU A 135 11.16 -23.48 1.54
N VAL A 136 10.02 -22.76 1.69
CA VAL A 136 9.80 -21.50 0.97
C VAL A 136 10.74 -20.40 1.48
N ILE A 137 10.83 -20.20 2.79
CA ILE A 137 11.70 -19.16 3.37
C ILE A 137 13.18 -19.41 3.00
N PRO A 138 13.75 -20.63 3.17
CA PRO A 138 15.12 -20.91 2.73
C PRO A 138 15.33 -20.76 1.22
N PHE A 139 14.36 -21.15 0.41
CA PHE A 139 14.41 -20.94 -1.05
C PHE A 139 14.53 -19.46 -1.39
N VAL A 140 13.67 -18.60 -0.81
CA VAL A 140 13.69 -17.16 -1.02
C VAL A 140 15.01 -16.55 -0.56
N GLN A 141 15.51 -16.93 0.62
CA GLN A 141 16.79 -16.45 1.15
C GLN A 141 17.99 -16.87 0.30
N SER A 142 17.93 -18.03 -0.34
CA SER A 142 19.01 -18.53 -1.22
C SER A 142 19.05 -17.83 -2.58
N LYS A 143 17.91 -17.32 -3.05
CA LYS A 143 17.75 -16.77 -4.41
C LYS A 143 17.77 -15.24 -4.45
N TYR A 144 17.34 -14.57 -3.36
CA TYR A 144 17.05 -13.14 -3.39
C TYR A 144 17.73 -12.39 -2.26
N ARG A 145 17.96 -11.10 -2.48
CA ARG A 145 18.54 -10.19 -1.48
C ARG A 145 17.47 -9.79 -0.46
N VAL A 146 17.34 -10.58 0.58
CA VAL A 146 16.37 -10.37 1.66
C VAL A 146 17.07 -10.21 3.01
N ASN A 147 16.41 -9.52 3.94
CA ASN A 147 16.81 -9.41 5.34
C ASN A 147 15.88 -10.26 6.24
N ASP A 148 16.05 -10.16 7.56
CA ASP A 148 15.32 -10.99 8.50
C ASP A 148 13.91 -10.48 8.81
N ASN A 149 13.51 -9.31 8.29
CA ASN A 149 12.17 -8.78 8.48
C ASN A 149 11.19 -9.49 7.54
N LYS A 150 10.31 -10.30 8.12
CA LYS A 150 9.33 -11.13 7.41
C LYS A 150 7.92 -10.81 7.88
N ALA A 151 7.04 -10.51 6.94
CA ALA A 151 5.60 -10.39 7.16
C ALA A 151 4.86 -11.59 6.57
N LEU A 152 3.73 -11.96 7.16
CA LEU A 152 2.80 -12.95 6.63
C LEU A 152 1.40 -12.34 6.51
N TYR A 153 0.82 -12.38 5.31
CA TYR A 153 -0.54 -11.96 5.02
C TYR A 153 -1.44 -13.14 4.65
N GLY A 154 -2.64 -13.16 5.18
CA GLY A 154 -3.70 -14.08 4.77
C GLY A 154 -5.09 -13.47 4.91
N TYR A 155 -6.01 -13.85 4.01
CA TYR A 155 -7.38 -13.38 3.97
C TYR A 155 -8.36 -14.54 4.06
N SER A 156 -9.46 -14.40 4.79
CA SER A 156 -10.47 -15.43 4.96
C SER A 156 -9.90 -16.69 5.64
N PHE A 157 -9.84 -17.84 4.95
CA PHE A 157 -9.10 -19.01 5.41
C PHE A 157 -7.61 -18.68 5.68
N GLY A 158 -6.99 -17.83 4.83
CA GLY A 158 -5.66 -17.32 5.07
C GLY A 158 -5.56 -16.51 6.37
N GLY A 159 -6.60 -15.76 6.74
CA GLY A 159 -6.68 -15.06 8.03
C GLY A 159 -6.77 -15.99 9.24
N MET A 160 -7.44 -17.15 9.11
CA MET A 160 -7.40 -18.20 10.13
C MET A 160 -6.01 -18.81 10.25
N PHE A 161 -5.36 -19.08 9.10
CA PHE A 161 -4.00 -19.60 9.06
C PHE A 161 -3.00 -18.63 9.71
N THR A 162 -3.04 -17.34 9.35
CA THR A 162 -2.13 -16.34 9.95
C THR A 162 -2.37 -16.16 11.45
N THR A 163 -3.61 -16.30 11.92
CA THR A 163 -3.93 -16.33 13.36
C THR A 163 -3.26 -17.52 14.06
N MET A 164 -3.32 -18.71 13.45
CA MET A 164 -2.62 -19.89 13.96
C MET A 164 -1.11 -19.66 14.03
N VAL A 165 -0.52 -19.15 12.94
CA VAL A 165 0.93 -18.87 12.87
C VAL A 165 1.38 -17.89 13.95
N LEU A 166 0.64 -16.80 14.15
CA LEU A 166 0.94 -15.78 15.16
C LEU A 166 1.13 -16.35 16.55
N PHE A 167 0.27 -17.27 16.96
CA PHE A 167 0.24 -17.78 18.34
C PHE A 167 0.91 -19.13 18.53
N GLN A 168 1.05 -19.96 17.48
CA GLN A 168 1.69 -21.26 17.59
C GLN A 168 3.17 -21.26 17.19
N HIS A 169 3.59 -20.31 16.34
CA HIS A 169 4.98 -20.13 15.91
C HIS A 169 5.43 -18.67 16.07
N PRO A 170 5.37 -18.12 17.28
CA PRO A 170 5.75 -16.74 17.55
C PRO A 170 7.23 -16.52 17.19
N GLY A 171 7.53 -15.39 16.54
CA GLY A 171 8.88 -15.04 16.12
C GLY A 171 9.31 -15.55 14.74
N LEU A 172 8.54 -16.45 14.09
CA LEU A 172 8.81 -16.83 12.71
C LEU A 172 8.61 -15.62 11.75
N PHE A 173 7.59 -14.80 12.02
CA PHE A 173 7.31 -13.56 11.33
C PHE A 173 7.32 -12.39 12.31
N ASN A 174 7.96 -11.28 11.91
CA ASN A 174 7.98 -10.03 12.69
C ASN A 174 6.66 -9.26 12.55
N MET A 175 5.90 -9.54 11.49
CA MET A 175 4.64 -8.88 11.17
C MET A 175 3.64 -9.93 10.70
N VAL A 176 2.41 -9.88 11.24
CA VAL A 176 1.33 -10.81 10.86
C VAL A 176 0.07 -10.01 10.56
N PHE A 177 -0.49 -10.23 9.37
CA PHE A 177 -1.67 -9.53 8.87
C PHE A 177 -2.82 -10.51 8.71
N ILE A 178 -3.90 -10.24 9.41
CA ILE A 178 -5.09 -11.06 9.53
C ILE A 178 -6.24 -10.36 8.81
N GLY A 179 -6.51 -10.76 7.57
CA GLY A 179 -7.60 -10.21 6.76
C GLY A 179 -8.88 -11.05 6.89
N ALA A 180 -9.98 -10.42 7.31
CA ALA A 180 -11.33 -11.01 7.38
C ALA A 180 -11.32 -12.49 7.78
N PRO A 181 -10.77 -12.86 8.95
CA PRO A 181 -10.54 -14.25 9.29
C PRO A 181 -11.83 -15.07 9.25
N GLY A 182 -11.76 -16.24 8.62
CA GLY A 182 -12.88 -17.16 8.52
C GLY A 182 -13.45 -17.53 9.90
N ASN A 183 -14.57 -18.22 9.93
CA ASN A 183 -15.32 -18.53 11.16
C ASN A 183 -15.62 -17.28 12.00
N ASN A 184 -15.91 -16.16 11.31
CA ASN A 184 -16.23 -14.85 11.92
C ASN A 184 -15.15 -14.35 12.91
N GLY A 185 -13.90 -14.79 12.78
CA GLY A 185 -12.81 -14.40 13.69
C GLY A 185 -12.94 -14.95 15.13
N ARG A 186 -13.81 -15.91 15.36
CA ARG A 186 -14.07 -16.50 16.69
C ARG A 186 -12.84 -17.13 17.35
N GLU A 187 -11.83 -17.51 16.56
CA GLU A 187 -10.59 -18.13 17.07
C GLU A 187 -9.55 -17.09 17.53
N LEU A 188 -9.72 -15.80 17.24
CA LEU A 188 -8.75 -14.74 17.58
C LEU A 188 -8.49 -14.68 19.09
N ILE A 189 -9.54 -14.49 19.89
CA ILE A 189 -9.43 -14.34 21.33
C ILE A 189 -9.02 -15.65 22.01
N PRO A 190 -9.63 -16.81 21.73
CA PRO A 190 -9.19 -18.07 22.34
C PRO A 190 -7.73 -18.39 22.05
N SER A 191 -7.22 -18.15 20.83
CA SER A 191 -5.83 -18.36 20.47
C SER A 191 -4.90 -17.41 21.27
N ALA A 192 -5.25 -16.14 21.38
CA ALA A 192 -4.52 -15.17 22.16
C ALA A 192 -4.52 -15.53 23.65
N GLN A 193 -5.67 -15.89 24.24
CA GLN A 193 -5.78 -16.32 25.63
C GLN A 193 -4.90 -17.53 25.92
N LYS A 194 -4.93 -18.53 25.05
CA LYS A 194 -4.09 -19.72 25.16
C LYS A 194 -2.60 -19.37 25.15
N TYR A 195 -2.20 -18.48 24.24
CA TYR A 195 -0.81 -18.01 24.16
C TYR A 195 -0.37 -17.28 25.42
N PHE A 196 -1.12 -16.29 25.86
CA PHE A 196 -0.78 -15.46 27.03
C PHE A 196 -0.96 -16.16 28.37
N ALA A 197 -1.61 -17.32 28.41
CA ALA A 197 -1.62 -18.15 29.63
C ALA A 197 -0.21 -18.61 30.03
N SER A 198 0.72 -18.73 29.09
CA SER A 198 2.10 -19.21 29.32
C SER A 198 3.18 -18.23 28.89
N ASN A 199 2.83 -17.14 28.21
CA ASN A 199 3.76 -16.15 27.65
C ASN A 199 3.41 -14.75 28.15
N LYS A 200 4.41 -13.92 28.40
CA LYS A 200 4.21 -12.55 28.91
C LYS A 200 4.44 -11.47 27.85
N ASP A 201 5.02 -11.83 26.70
CA ASP A 201 5.35 -10.90 25.64
C ASP A 201 5.11 -11.53 24.27
N LEU A 202 4.89 -10.69 23.27
CA LEU A 202 4.76 -11.06 21.87
C LEU A 202 5.44 -9.99 21.02
N ASN A 203 6.62 -10.29 20.50
CA ASN A 203 7.36 -9.37 19.64
C ASN A 203 6.86 -9.49 18.20
N CYS A 204 5.83 -8.72 17.86
CA CYS A 204 5.22 -8.75 16.54
C CYS A 204 4.44 -7.46 16.24
N LYS A 205 4.44 -7.03 14.98
CA LYS A 205 3.45 -6.08 14.46
C LYS A 205 2.24 -6.86 13.96
N VAL A 206 1.08 -6.61 14.54
CA VAL A 206 -0.17 -7.31 14.19
C VAL A 206 -1.16 -6.34 13.58
N PHE A 207 -1.66 -6.66 12.41
CA PHE A 207 -2.78 -5.95 11.81
C PHE A 207 -3.95 -6.90 11.62
N ALA A 208 -5.17 -6.47 11.97
CA ALA A 208 -6.39 -7.21 11.66
C ALA A 208 -7.41 -6.29 10.99
N GLY A 209 -8.03 -6.75 9.91
CA GLY A 209 -8.98 -5.93 9.17
C GLY A 209 -10.09 -6.71 8.51
N VAL A 210 -11.26 -6.07 8.30
CA VAL A 210 -12.46 -6.69 7.75
C VAL A 210 -13.40 -5.63 7.14
N GLY A 211 -14.38 -6.06 6.36
CA GLY A 211 -15.46 -5.21 5.88
C GLY A 211 -16.57 -4.98 6.93
N SER A 212 -17.17 -3.80 6.94
CA SER A 212 -18.18 -3.40 7.93
C SER A 212 -19.47 -4.22 7.87
N TYR A 213 -19.77 -4.89 6.76
CA TYR A 213 -20.94 -5.78 6.64
C TYR A 213 -20.71 -7.17 7.25
N GLU A 214 -19.49 -7.50 7.62
CA GLU A 214 -19.15 -8.71 8.38
C GLU A 214 -19.22 -8.40 9.89
N HIS A 215 -20.40 -8.06 10.39
CA HIS A 215 -20.61 -7.47 11.73
C HIS A 215 -19.97 -8.27 12.86
N GLU A 216 -20.13 -9.60 12.87
CA GLU A 216 -19.56 -10.45 13.92
C GLU A 216 -18.03 -10.47 13.85
N THR A 217 -17.46 -10.57 12.66
CA THR A 217 -16.00 -10.54 12.47
C THR A 217 -15.44 -9.19 12.90
N ALA A 218 -16.10 -8.09 12.54
CA ALA A 218 -15.69 -6.75 12.96
C ALA A 218 -15.69 -6.61 14.49
N GLN A 219 -16.73 -7.07 15.15
CA GLN A 219 -16.82 -7.08 16.61
C GLN A 219 -15.69 -7.91 17.24
N ASN A 220 -15.42 -9.11 16.71
CA ASN A 220 -14.37 -9.98 17.22
C ASN A 220 -12.97 -9.39 17.00
N ILE A 221 -12.72 -8.65 15.92
CA ILE A 221 -11.46 -7.93 15.69
C ILE A 221 -11.27 -6.81 16.72
N GLU A 222 -12.30 -6.03 17.02
CA GLU A 222 -12.21 -4.96 18.03
C GLU A 222 -12.00 -5.52 19.45
N LEU A 223 -12.68 -6.61 19.79
CA LEU A 223 -12.46 -7.32 21.04
C LEU A 223 -11.04 -7.91 21.13
N PHE A 224 -10.56 -8.47 20.04
CA PHE A 224 -9.19 -8.98 19.92
C PHE A 224 -8.15 -7.87 20.14
N LYS A 225 -8.29 -6.74 19.46
CA LYS A 225 -7.43 -5.57 19.69
C LYS A 225 -7.41 -5.17 21.16
N SER A 226 -8.58 -4.99 21.75
CA SER A 226 -8.74 -4.60 23.15
C SER A 226 -8.11 -5.62 24.11
N PHE A 227 -8.21 -6.92 23.79
CA PHE A 227 -7.56 -7.98 24.58
C PHE A 227 -6.03 -7.89 24.47
N MET A 228 -5.51 -7.74 23.26
CA MET A 228 -4.06 -7.67 23.00
C MET A 228 -3.41 -6.46 23.67
N GLU A 229 -4.05 -5.29 23.59
CA GLU A 229 -3.57 -4.05 24.23
C GLU A 229 -3.47 -4.18 25.76
N LYS A 230 -4.40 -4.91 26.38
CA LYS A 230 -4.40 -5.18 27.83
C LYS A 230 -3.26 -6.07 28.29
N GLN A 231 -2.59 -6.79 27.40
CA GLN A 231 -1.43 -7.61 27.78
C GLN A 231 -0.19 -6.75 28.10
N ASN A 232 -0.20 -5.46 27.74
CA ASN A 232 0.89 -4.50 28.01
C ASN A 232 2.26 -4.97 27.47
N CYS A 233 2.28 -5.71 26.38
CA CYS A 233 3.51 -6.16 25.72
C CYS A 233 4.24 -4.97 25.11
N LYS A 234 5.51 -4.74 25.50
CA LYS A 234 6.30 -3.61 25.00
C LYS A 234 6.69 -3.74 23.54
N SER A 235 6.82 -4.96 23.07
CA SER A 235 7.27 -5.32 21.71
C SER A 235 6.11 -5.62 20.75
N LEU A 236 4.86 -5.47 21.20
CA LEU A 236 3.67 -5.66 20.40
C LEU A 236 3.19 -4.31 19.84
N GLU A 237 3.08 -4.22 18.54
CA GLU A 237 2.34 -3.16 17.87
C GLU A 237 1.07 -3.78 17.26
N ILE A 238 -0.10 -3.24 17.57
CA ILE A 238 -1.36 -3.73 17.01
C ILE A 238 -2.18 -2.60 16.40
N ALA A 239 -2.71 -2.83 15.21
CA ALA A 239 -3.68 -1.95 14.55
C ALA A 239 -4.83 -2.76 13.96
N THR A 240 -6.01 -2.16 13.88
CA THR A 240 -7.17 -2.74 13.23
C THR A 240 -7.82 -1.75 12.27
N ALA A 241 -8.54 -2.26 11.26
CA ALA A 241 -9.33 -1.43 10.37
C ALA A 241 -10.63 -2.13 9.96
N ILE A 242 -11.74 -1.40 10.05
CA ILE A 242 -13.04 -1.82 9.54
C ILE A 242 -13.32 -1.01 8.26
N THR A 243 -13.32 -1.68 7.11
CA THR A 243 -13.58 -1.02 5.82
C THR A 243 -15.06 -0.66 5.72
N PRO A 244 -15.43 0.63 5.62
CA PRO A 244 -16.83 1.04 5.60
C PRO A 244 -17.53 0.58 4.33
N ASN A 245 -18.82 0.26 4.44
CA ASN A 245 -19.71 -0.12 3.32
C ASN A 245 -19.17 -1.27 2.47
N ALA A 246 -18.44 -2.21 3.05
CA ALA A 246 -17.84 -3.33 2.35
C ALA A 246 -18.19 -4.67 3.02
N GLY A 247 -18.45 -5.66 2.18
CA GLY A 247 -18.53 -7.07 2.56
C GLY A 247 -17.21 -7.78 2.33
N HIS A 248 -17.21 -9.10 2.47
CA HIS A 248 -16.02 -9.96 2.46
C HIS A 248 -15.08 -9.72 1.27
N GLY A 249 -15.57 -9.84 0.03
CA GLY A 249 -14.73 -9.65 -1.16
C GLY A 249 -14.35 -8.19 -1.42
N ALA A 250 -15.30 -7.25 -1.19
CA ALA A 250 -15.08 -5.84 -1.46
C ALA A 250 -14.06 -5.18 -0.51
N ALA A 251 -13.90 -5.71 0.70
CA ALA A 251 -12.96 -5.18 1.69
C ALA A 251 -11.50 -5.61 1.44
N LEU A 252 -11.25 -6.67 0.66
CA LEU A 252 -9.93 -7.29 0.53
C LEU A 252 -8.81 -6.30 0.20
N ALA A 253 -9.00 -5.49 -0.84
CA ALA A 253 -7.96 -4.55 -1.28
C ALA A 253 -7.66 -3.47 -0.22
N GLN A 254 -8.70 -2.91 0.40
CA GLN A 254 -8.53 -1.88 1.43
C GLN A 254 -7.91 -2.45 2.71
N VAL A 255 -8.29 -3.66 3.12
CA VAL A 255 -7.68 -4.36 4.26
C VAL A 255 -6.19 -4.61 4.01
N MET A 256 -5.82 -5.07 2.80
CA MET A 256 -4.44 -5.28 2.41
C MET A 256 -3.65 -3.97 2.38
N GLN A 257 -4.22 -2.91 1.79
CA GLN A 257 -3.60 -1.59 1.74
C GLN A 257 -3.32 -1.04 3.15
N ASN A 258 -4.29 -1.16 4.06
CA ASN A 258 -4.13 -0.73 5.45
C ASN A 258 -3.03 -1.54 6.18
N ALA A 259 -2.95 -2.85 5.94
CA ALA A 259 -1.90 -3.71 6.51
C ALA A 259 -0.51 -3.32 6.01
N ILE A 260 -0.37 -3.09 4.70
CA ILE A 260 0.89 -2.64 4.08
C ILE A 260 1.25 -1.25 4.59
N ALA A 261 0.31 -0.31 4.65
CA ALA A 261 0.54 1.03 5.16
C ALA A 261 1.01 1.01 6.62
N PHE A 262 0.39 0.18 7.47
CA PHE A 262 0.78 0.02 8.87
C PHE A 262 2.22 -0.48 9.04
N ALA A 263 2.67 -1.40 8.18
CA ALA A 263 3.96 -2.05 8.33
C ALA A 263 5.10 -1.37 7.58
N TYR A 264 4.82 -0.81 6.41
CA TYR A 264 5.84 -0.39 5.46
C TYR A 264 5.85 1.11 5.17
N CYS A 265 4.78 1.86 5.53
CA CYS A 265 4.76 3.31 5.34
C CYS A 265 5.21 4.04 6.59
N LYS A 266 6.10 5.00 6.40
CA LYS A 266 6.42 5.96 7.45
C LYS A 266 5.25 6.92 7.57
N LYS A 267 4.66 7.00 8.75
CA LYS A 267 3.60 7.94 9.08
C LYS A 267 4.10 8.94 10.09
N HIS A 268 3.79 10.20 9.86
CA HIS A 268 4.06 11.24 10.83
C HIS A 268 3.00 11.21 11.95
N LYS A 269 3.46 11.33 13.19
CA LYS A 269 2.56 11.51 14.33
C LYS A 269 2.30 13.00 14.51
N VAL A 270 1.06 13.42 14.27
CA VAL A 270 0.67 14.82 14.53
C VAL A 270 0.98 15.19 15.98
N THR A 271 1.74 16.26 16.16
CA THR A 271 2.04 16.88 17.46
C THR A 271 1.37 18.26 17.46
N PRO A 272 0.23 18.43 18.16
CA PRO A 272 -0.50 19.70 18.15
C PRO A 272 0.37 20.86 18.62
N ILE A 273 0.34 21.96 17.87
CA ILE A 273 0.98 23.24 18.21
C ILE A 273 -0.13 24.26 18.44
N PRO A 274 -0.08 25.07 19.52
CA PRO A 274 -1.07 26.11 19.77
C PRO A 274 -1.18 27.10 18.60
N ALA A 275 -2.38 27.58 18.29
CA ALA A 275 -2.62 28.50 17.18
C ALA A 275 -1.72 29.76 17.27
N LYS A 276 -1.51 30.32 18.48
CA LYS A 276 -0.62 31.43 18.71
C LYS A 276 0.83 31.20 18.27
N GLU A 277 1.30 29.94 18.39
CA GLU A 277 2.64 29.56 17.93
C GLU A 277 2.66 29.30 16.42
N LEU A 278 1.53 28.88 15.83
CA LEU A 278 1.40 28.70 14.39
C LEU A 278 1.35 30.04 13.62
N GLU A 279 0.92 31.15 14.27
CA GLU A 279 0.85 32.48 13.65
C GLU A 279 2.17 32.93 13.04
N GLN A 280 3.32 32.56 13.61
CA GLN A 280 4.63 32.92 13.09
C GLN A 280 4.88 32.43 11.66
N TYR A 281 4.26 31.31 11.26
CA TYR A 281 4.42 30.71 9.94
C TYR A 281 3.48 31.28 8.90
N THR A 282 2.43 32.04 9.31
CA THR A 282 1.47 32.63 8.37
C THR A 282 2.11 33.76 7.55
N GLY A 283 1.61 33.99 6.36
CA GLY A 283 2.04 35.06 5.48
C GLY A 283 2.17 34.64 4.02
N ASP A 284 2.71 35.54 3.22
CA ASP A 284 2.97 35.28 1.81
C ASP A 284 4.39 34.75 1.63
N TYR A 285 4.53 33.78 0.75
CA TYR A 285 5.82 33.16 0.41
C TYR A 285 6.03 33.14 -1.10
N ALA A 286 7.27 33.14 -1.56
CA ALA A 286 7.61 33.10 -2.97
C ALA A 286 8.90 32.29 -3.20
N MET A 287 8.99 31.66 -4.37
CA MET A 287 10.24 31.06 -4.86
C MET A 287 11.19 32.18 -5.30
N THR A 288 12.48 31.98 -5.09
CA THR A 288 13.52 32.98 -5.42
C THR A 288 13.58 33.28 -6.92
N ASP A 289 13.29 32.26 -7.74
CA ASP A 289 13.47 32.24 -9.19
C ASP A 289 12.14 32.26 -9.97
N ASN A 290 10.99 32.22 -9.29
CA ASN A 290 9.68 32.29 -9.93
C ASN A 290 8.68 33.13 -9.13
N ALA A 291 8.65 34.45 -9.41
CA ALA A 291 7.74 35.38 -8.75
C ALA A 291 6.27 35.26 -9.21
N ARG A 292 5.94 34.41 -10.18
CA ARG A 292 4.56 34.23 -10.67
C ARG A 292 3.73 33.37 -9.71
N ASP A 293 4.35 32.43 -9.05
CA ASP A 293 3.66 31.56 -8.09
C ASP A 293 3.54 32.26 -6.75
N LYS A 294 2.32 32.44 -6.31
CA LYS A 294 1.98 33.02 -5.02
C LYS A 294 1.59 31.92 -4.07
N PHE A 295 2.28 31.88 -2.96
CA PHE A 295 2.04 30.91 -1.90
C PHE A 295 1.59 31.65 -0.66
N LYS A 296 0.51 31.21 -0.06
CA LYS A 296 -0.02 31.81 1.16
C LYS A 296 -0.20 30.77 2.24
N LEU A 297 0.32 31.06 3.43
CA LEU A 297 0.03 30.30 4.63
C LEU A 297 -0.91 31.10 5.54
N TYR A 298 -1.94 30.45 6.03
CA TYR A 298 -2.92 31.06 6.92
C TYR A 298 -3.52 30.05 7.88
N LEU A 299 -4.19 30.53 8.95
CA LEU A 299 -4.84 29.69 9.94
C LEU A 299 -6.34 29.61 9.68
N GLU A 300 -6.91 28.43 9.82
CA GLU A 300 -8.33 28.20 10.08
C GLU A 300 -8.47 27.41 11.39
N GLY A 301 -9.00 28.08 12.42
CA GLY A 301 -8.98 27.52 13.77
C GLY A 301 -7.55 27.29 14.27
N ASN A 302 -7.24 26.04 14.62
CA ASN A 302 -5.92 25.64 15.11
C ASN A 302 -5.09 24.89 14.04
N LYS A 303 -5.40 25.08 12.77
CA LYS A 303 -4.75 24.39 11.67
C LYS A 303 -4.07 25.38 10.72
N LEU A 304 -2.90 25.03 10.23
CA LEU A 304 -2.14 25.79 9.24
C LEU A 304 -2.45 25.27 7.85
N TYR A 305 -2.87 26.15 6.96
CA TYR A 305 -3.17 25.84 5.57
C TYR A 305 -2.22 26.53 4.63
N PHE A 306 -1.79 25.79 3.62
CA PHE A 306 -1.01 26.28 2.49
C PHE A 306 -1.89 26.37 1.26
N LYS A 307 -1.81 27.48 0.55
CA LYS A 307 -2.53 27.71 -0.70
C LYS A 307 -1.59 28.23 -1.76
N GLN A 308 -1.59 27.58 -2.92
CA GLN A 308 -0.88 28.04 -4.11
C GLN A 308 -1.88 28.68 -5.07
N ASN A 309 -1.67 29.94 -5.43
CA ASN A 309 -2.54 30.70 -6.35
C ASN A 309 -4.04 30.56 -5.99
N ASP A 310 -4.86 30.08 -6.95
CA ASP A 310 -6.30 29.86 -6.78
C ASP A 310 -6.66 28.38 -6.51
N GLU A 311 -5.66 27.53 -6.20
CA GLU A 311 -5.87 26.13 -5.87
C GLU A 311 -6.57 25.94 -4.52
N LEU A 312 -7.08 24.74 -4.26
CA LEU A 312 -7.63 24.40 -2.95
C LEU A 312 -6.54 24.38 -1.88
N PRO A 313 -6.84 24.83 -0.67
CA PRO A 313 -5.85 24.83 0.40
C PRO A 313 -5.54 23.41 0.89
N ILE A 314 -4.27 23.20 1.23
CA ILE A 314 -3.75 21.94 1.78
C ILE A 314 -3.38 22.14 3.24
N GLU A 315 -3.79 21.25 4.13
CA GLU A 315 -3.42 21.30 5.54
C GLU A 315 -1.95 20.89 5.74
N PHE A 316 -1.19 21.73 6.43
CA PHE A 316 0.13 21.44 6.97
C PHE A 316 0.01 20.98 8.42
N ALA A 317 0.15 19.67 8.65
CA ALA A 317 0.05 19.10 9.97
C ALA A 317 1.42 19.09 10.67
N PRO A 318 1.54 19.64 11.89
CA PRO A 318 2.80 19.65 12.61
C PRO A 318 3.13 18.28 13.19
N TYR A 319 4.39 17.84 13.09
CA TYR A 319 4.91 16.67 13.77
C TYR A 319 6.06 16.97 14.74
N ALA A 320 6.67 18.16 14.60
CA ALA A 320 7.63 18.72 15.54
C ALA A 320 7.64 20.24 15.41
N LYS A 321 8.36 20.93 16.32
CA LYS A 321 8.58 22.36 16.20
C LYS A 321 9.24 22.66 14.83
N ASP A 322 8.74 23.67 14.14
CA ASP A 322 9.19 24.11 12.81
C ASP A 322 9.15 23.02 11.71
N SER A 323 8.47 21.89 11.97
CA SER A 323 8.41 20.74 11.07
C SER A 323 6.98 20.26 10.87
N PHE A 324 6.58 20.16 9.60
CA PHE A 324 5.23 19.85 9.16
C PHE A 324 5.26 18.84 8.02
N PHE A 325 4.14 18.22 7.75
CA PHE A 325 3.92 17.42 6.55
C PHE A 325 2.60 17.82 5.89
N MET A 326 2.45 17.57 4.61
CA MET A 326 1.18 17.73 3.91
C MET A 326 0.27 16.58 4.27
N GLN A 327 -0.94 16.86 4.78
CA GLN A 327 -1.86 15.79 5.19
C GLN A 327 -2.36 14.94 4.01
N GLU A 328 -2.42 15.50 2.83
CA GLU A 328 -2.80 14.79 1.60
C GLU A 328 -1.66 13.97 1.00
N ASN A 329 -0.41 14.28 1.35
CA ASN A 329 0.78 13.59 0.86
C ASN A 329 1.89 13.64 1.90
N GLU A 330 1.95 12.61 2.76
CA GLU A 330 2.92 12.53 3.86
C GLU A 330 4.39 12.34 3.39
N ARG A 331 4.66 12.26 2.08
CA ARG A 331 6.03 12.28 1.54
C ARG A 331 6.65 13.67 1.56
N ALA A 332 5.83 14.71 1.61
CA ALA A 332 6.30 16.10 1.63
C ALA A 332 6.61 16.54 3.05
N ASP A 333 7.90 16.63 3.37
CA ASP A 333 8.38 17.27 4.61
C ASP A 333 8.52 18.78 4.39
N ILE A 334 7.92 19.57 5.27
CA ILE A 334 8.02 21.02 5.29
C ILE A 334 8.76 21.46 6.54
N THR A 335 9.87 22.17 6.36
CA THR A 335 10.67 22.69 7.49
C THR A 335 10.79 24.20 7.39
N PHE A 336 10.42 24.92 8.45
CA PHE A 336 10.64 26.36 8.56
C PHE A 336 12.01 26.66 9.17
N LYS A 337 12.71 27.65 8.61
CA LYS A 337 14.03 28.09 9.05
C LYS A 337 14.13 29.60 8.98
N THR A 338 15.11 30.18 9.71
CA THR A 338 15.41 31.60 9.67
C THR A 338 16.87 31.80 9.25
N ALA A 339 17.10 32.71 8.31
CA ALA A 339 18.41 33.15 7.91
C ALA A 339 18.41 34.66 7.69
N GLY A 340 19.38 35.36 8.26
CA GLY A 340 19.45 36.83 8.17
C GLY A 340 18.21 37.54 8.72
N GLY A 341 17.57 36.97 9.74
CA GLY A 341 16.35 37.51 10.35
C GLY A 341 15.05 37.32 9.53
N LYS A 342 15.13 36.63 8.39
CA LYS A 342 13.99 36.32 7.53
C LYS A 342 13.67 34.81 7.58
N MET A 343 12.37 34.52 7.71
CA MET A 343 11.87 33.14 7.67
C MET A 343 11.77 32.64 6.22
N TYR A 344 12.04 31.37 6.04
CA TYR A 344 11.77 30.65 4.80
C TYR A 344 11.32 29.24 5.12
N MET A 345 10.64 28.59 4.19
CA MET A 345 10.31 27.16 4.29
C MET A 345 11.02 26.36 3.22
N LEU A 346 11.33 25.12 3.55
CA LEU A 346 11.86 24.10 2.65
C LEU A 346 10.79 23.04 2.45
N PHE A 347 10.44 22.82 1.20
CA PHE A 347 9.70 21.65 0.75
C PHE A 347 10.66 20.56 0.35
N SER A 348 10.56 19.40 0.97
CA SER A 348 11.46 18.27 0.73
C SER A 348 10.67 17.02 0.38
N PHE A 349 10.96 16.41 -0.76
CA PHE A 349 10.50 15.09 -1.13
C PHE A 349 11.66 14.09 -1.07
N PRO A 350 11.41 12.79 -0.79
CA PRO A 350 12.46 11.78 -0.80
C PRO A 350 13.20 11.76 -2.15
N ASN A 351 14.54 11.78 -2.09
CA ASN A 351 15.43 11.76 -3.26
C ASN A 351 15.39 13.01 -4.17
N GLU A 352 14.77 14.10 -3.73
CA GLU A 352 14.73 15.37 -4.45
C GLU A 352 15.50 16.46 -3.70
N LYS A 353 15.95 17.49 -4.43
CA LYS A 353 16.52 18.67 -3.79
C LYS A 353 15.39 19.49 -3.17
N PRO A 354 15.53 19.93 -1.91
CA PRO A 354 14.52 20.76 -1.28
C PRO A 354 14.26 22.07 -2.08
N THR A 355 12.98 22.36 -2.26
CA THR A 355 12.54 23.64 -2.84
C THR A 355 12.42 24.67 -1.72
N ARG A 356 13.04 25.85 -1.89
CA ARG A 356 12.99 26.93 -0.92
C ARG A 356 11.97 27.98 -1.33
N LEU A 357 11.14 28.39 -0.36
CA LEU A 357 10.21 29.53 -0.47
C LEU A 357 10.51 30.52 0.65
N ASP A 358 10.82 31.74 0.27
CA ASP A 358 11.12 32.85 1.22
C ASP A 358 9.85 33.56 1.63
N LYS A 359 9.70 33.87 2.94
CA LYS A 359 8.60 34.67 3.46
C LYS A 359 8.77 36.10 2.98
N THR A 360 7.72 36.65 2.31
CA THR A 360 7.75 37.98 1.73
C THR A 360 6.94 39.00 2.52
N LYS A 361 5.90 38.56 3.26
CA LYS A 361 5.06 39.36 4.15
C LYS A 361 4.62 38.56 5.37
#